data_4a6a95ba1c29b2afb8791285a477deab
#
_entry.id   4a6a95ba1c29b2afb8791285a477deab
#
_cell.length_a   1.000
_cell.length_b   1.000
_cell.length_c   1.000
_cell.angle_alpha   90.00
_cell.angle_beta   90.00
_cell.angle_gamma   90.00
#
_symmetry.space_group_name_H-M   'P 1'
#
loop_
_entity.id
_entity.type
_entity.pdbx_description
1 polymer ?
#
loop_
_entity_poly.entity_id
_entity_poly.type
_entity_poly.pdbx_seq_one_letter_code
_entity_poly.pdbx_strand_id
1 'polypeptide(L)'
;LEVLKDANKLDPEVKNFINANNKITEDYFQDVKNLQKNLFQEIKSKIKLNDTTLKFKDKKYYYWAKTEAKGNYGKRIRQLIDGSKPEEIYFDGDLEKKNYGSEYFGVGSVSISHCDNFMAYSLDLKGSEYYTIYLRDLRTGKNEKDIIKNTSGGITWSLDSKSFFYSKLDKFHRPRQIFKHTIGTSIKDDKLIFEEKDETFTCGIGLTSDEKFFIISTSDHITTEDYFFPSDANEIKPVLFKQRKKDVRYSIDSWKGYFYIHT
;
A
#
# COMPACT_ATOMS: atom_id res chain seq x y z
N LEU A 1 -2.36 22.75 -4.05
CA LEU A 1 -1.98 21.32 -4.17
C LEU A 1 -2.63 20.65 -5.39
N GLU A 2 -3.81 21.06 -5.84
CA GLU A 2 -4.48 20.49 -7.02
C GLU A 2 -3.62 20.58 -8.28
N VAL A 3 -2.93 21.70 -8.47
CA VAL A 3 -2.05 21.96 -9.62
C VAL A 3 -0.83 21.04 -9.69
N LEU A 4 -0.47 20.38 -8.59
CA LEU A 4 0.68 19.45 -8.51
C LEU A 4 0.30 17.98 -8.66
N LYS A 5 -1.00 17.64 -8.73
CA LYS A 5 -1.48 16.26 -8.81
C LYS A 5 -1.15 15.53 -10.11
N ASP A 6 -0.87 16.27 -11.17
CA ASP A 6 -0.52 15.72 -12.48
C ASP A 6 0.62 16.53 -13.09
N ALA A 7 1.83 16.01 -13.01
CA ALA A 7 3.05 16.69 -13.51
C ALA A 7 2.97 17.05 -15.01
N ASN A 8 2.15 16.31 -15.78
CA ASN A 8 1.95 16.57 -17.21
C ASN A 8 0.97 17.71 -17.49
N LYS A 9 0.27 18.21 -16.46
CA LYS A 9 -0.75 19.26 -16.56
C LYS A 9 -0.44 20.47 -15.68
N LEU A 10 0.83 20.71 -15.40
CA LEU A 10 1.25 21.89 -14.64
C LEU A 10 0.91 23.16 -15.41
N ASP A 11 0.36 24.14 -14.69
CA ASP A 11 0.22 25.49 -15.17
C ASP A 11 1.60 26.04 -15.61
N PRO A 12 1.71 26.75 -16.75
CA PRO A 12 2.98 27.29 -17.24
C PRO A 12 3.71 28.16 -16.21
N GLU A 13 3.01 28.97 -15.43
CA GLU A 13 3.60 29.81 -14.38
C GLU A 13 4.22 28.93 -13.27
N VAL A 14 3.52 27.91 -12.82
CA VAL A 14 4.02 26.93 -11.83
C VAL A 14 5.24 26.19 -12.38
N LYS A 15 5.20 25.76 -13.64
CA LYS A 15 6.33 25.09 -14.29
C LYS A 15 7.55 26.00 -14.39
N ASN A 16 7.36 27.26 -14.77
CA ASN A 16 8.46 28.26 -14.87
C ASN A 16 9.06 28.51 -13.48
N PHE A 17 8.24 28.65 -12.45
CA PHE A 17 8.70 28.81 -11.07
C PHE A 17 9.56 27.63 -10.61
N ILE A 18 9.10 26.39 -10.83
CA ILE A 18 9.86 25.17 -10.49
C ILE A 18 11.19 25.15 -11.24
N ASN A 19 11.19 25.41 -12.55
CA ASN A 19 12.41 25.39 -13.36
C ASN A 19 13.41 26.45 -12.91
N ALA A 20 12.94 27.66 -12.56
CA ALA A 20 13.80 28.73 -12.05
C ALA A 20 14.47 28.33 -10.72
N ASN A 21 13.72 27.71 -9.79
CA ASN A 21 14.27 27.23 -8.53
C ASN A 21 15.26 26.06 -8.73
N ASN A 22 14.95 25.13 -9.65
CA ASN A 22 15.87 24.04 -10.00
C ASN A 22 17.19 24.60 -10.53
N LYS A 23 17.14 25.65 -11.39
CA LYS A 23 18.35 26.29 -11.90
C LYS A 23 19.18 26.93 -10.79
N ILE A 24 18.56 27.63 -9.84
CA ILE A 24 19.25 28.20 -8.67
C ILE A 24 19.96 27.08 -7.88
N THR A 25 19.27 25.96 -7.67
CA THR A 25 19.84 24.80 -6.97
C THR A 25 21.03 24.20 -7.73
N GLU A 26 20.90 24.04 -9.05
CA GLU A 26 21.99 23.55 -9.90
C GLU A 26 23.23 24.45 -9.85
N ASP A 27 23.01 25.77 -9.96
CA ASP A 27 24.07 26.78 -9.90
C ASP A 27 24.76 26.77 -8.52
N TYR A 28 23.99 26.65 -7.43
CA TYR A 28 24.53 26.61 -6.06
C TYR A 28 25.40 25.37 -5.82
N PHE A 29 25.03 24.20 -6.36
CA PHE A 29 25.77 22.95 -6.19
C PHE A 29 26.83 22.70 -7.27
N GLN A 30 27.10 23.67 -8.17
CA GLN A 30 28.03 23.50 -9.29
C GLN A 30 29.41 23.04 -8.84
N ASP A 31 29.96 23.66 -7.80
CA ASP A 31 31.33 23.39 -7.32
C ASP A 31 31.50 22.04 -6.64
N VAL A 32 30.39 21.43 -6.20
CA VAL A 32 30.40 20.13 -5.50
C VAL A 32 29.87 18.97 -6.35
N LYS A 33 29.65 19.18 -7.64
CA LYS A 33 29.15 18.11 -8.56
C LYS A 33 30.06 16.86 -8.57
N ASN A 34 31.37 17.03 -8.52
CA ASN A 34 32.29 15.89 -8.46
C ASN A 34 32.15 15.13 -7.13
N LEU A 35 31.99 15.83 -6.01
CA LEU A 35 31.74 15.21 -4.71
C LEU A 35 30.40 14.46 -4.72
N GLN A 36 29.34 15.05 -5.22
CA GLN A 36 28.03 14.38 -5.38
C GLN A 36 28.15 13.10 -6.19
N LYS A 37 28.85 13.13 -7.33
CA LYS A 37 29.07 11.96 -8.18
C LYS A 37 29.84 10.87 -7.44
N ASN A 38 30.90 11.23 -6.72
CA ASN A 38 31.70 10.28 -5.95
C ASN A 38 30.90 9.63 -4.82
N LEU A 39 30.15 10.45 -4.05
CA LEU A 39 29.27 9.96 -2.98
C LEU A 39 28.18 9.05 -3.53
N PHE A 40 27.57 9.41 -4.67
CA PHE A 40 26.57 8.57 -5.32
C PHE A 40 27.17 7.20 -5.71
N GLN A 41 28.36 7.18 -6.31
CA GLN A 41 29.01 5.92 -6.68
C GLN A 41 29.42 5.10 -5.44
N GLU A 42 29.91 5.75 -4.39
CA GLU A 42 30.24 5.09 -3.14
C GLU A 42 29.01 4.43 -2.51
N ILE A 43 27.91 5.16 -2.35
CA ILE A 43 26.66 4.63 -1.80
C ILE A 43 26.13 3.48 -2.67
N LYS A 44 26.08 3.69 -3.99
CA LYS A 44 25.61 2.67 -4.94
C LYS A 44 26.44 1.39 -4.88
N SER A 45 27.77 1.50 -4.71
CA SER A 45 28.66 0.33 -4.64
C SER A 45 28.42 -0.55 -3.42
N LYS A 46 27.82 0.00 -2.35
CA LYS A 46 27.44 -0.73 -1.11
C LYS A 46 26.11 -1.45 -1.22
N ILE A 47 25.33 -1.19 -2.28
CA ILE A 47 24.03 -1.82 -2.49
C ILE A 47 24.20 -3.10 -3.30
N LYS A 48 23.70 -4.21 -2.77
CA LYS A 48 23.66 -5.48 -3.51
C LYS A 48 22.51 -5.42 -4.52
N LEU A 49 22.86 -5.24 -5.80
CA LEU A 49 21.87 -5.02 -6.86
C LEU A 49 21.05 -6.29 -7.18
N ASN A 50 21.69 -7.48 -7.13
CA ASN A 50 20.99 -8.77 -7.23
C ASN A 50 20.83 -9.30 -5.82
N ASP A 51 19.64 -9.14 -5.25
CA ASP A 51 19.38 -9.56 -3.88
C ASP A 51 18.08 -10.32 -3.73
N THR A 52 18.00 -11.09 -2.66
CA THR A 52 16.84 -11.92 -2.35
C THR A 52 16.54 -11.80 -0.86
N THR A 53 15.29 -11.47 -0.50
CA THR A 53 14.87 -11.47 0.89
C THR A 53 14.84 -12.89 1.46
N LEU A 54 14.82 -13.02 2.78
CA LEU A 54 14.54 -14.29 3.43
C LEU A 54 13.17 -14.80 3.02
N LYS A 55 13.05 -16.12 2.87
CA LYS A 55 11.77 -16.78 2.66
C LYS A 55 11.00 -16.82 3.98
N PHE A 56 9.75 -16.35 3.97
CA PHE A 56 8.85 -16.54 5.09
C PHE A 56 7.72 -17.48 4.70
N LYS A 57 7.27 -18.25 5.68
CA LYS A 57 6.18 -19.22 5.51
C LYS A 57 4.86 -18.53 5.83
N ASP A 58 3.89 -18.65 4.94
CA ASP A 58 2.49 -18.35 5.20
C ASP A 58 1.61 -19.45 4.60
N LYS A 59 0.78 -20.04 5.43
CA LYS A 59 -0.12 -21.16 5.07
C LYS A 59 0.62 -22.27 4.32
N LYS A 60 0.34 -22.46 3.03
CA LYS A 60 0.92 -23.53 2.20
C LYS A 60 2.07 -23.05 1.29
N TYR A 61 2.45 -21.77 1.39
CA TYR A 61 3.51 -21.21 0.57
C TYR A 61 4.67 -20.66 1.39
N TYR A 62 5.85 -20.66 0.76
CA TYR A 62 6.94 -19.73 1.07
C TYR A 62 6.81 -18.52 0.16
N TYR A 63 7.07 -17.35 0.71
CA TYR A 63 7.07 -16.06 0.02
C TYR A 63 8.41 -15.36 0.19
N TRP A 64 8.88 -14.71 -0.88
CA TRP A 64 10.06 -13.85 -0.84
C TRP A 64 10.04 -12.84 -1.99
N ALA A 65 11.00 -11.90 -1.97
CA ALA A 65 11.19 -10.94 -3.04
C ALA A 65 12.62 -11.06 -3.60
N LYS A 66 12.77 -10.74 -4.88
CA LYS A 66 14.07 -10.62 -5.56
C LYS A 66 14.18 -9.24 -6.21
N THR A 67 15.38 -8.67 -6.19
CA THR A 67 15.78 -7.51 -6.99
C THR A 67 16.85 -7.93 -7.99
N GLU A 68 16.84 -7.31 -9.17
CA GLU A 68 17.79 -7.60 -10.24
C GLU A 68 18.52 -6.33 -10.67
N ALA A 69 19.83 -6.43 -10.97
CA ALA A 69 20.68 -5.28 -11.29
C ALA A 69 20.19 -4.45 -12.49
N LYS A 70 19.45 -5.06 -13.41
CA LYS A 70 18.89 -4.41 -14.60
C LYS A 70 17.45 -3.93 -14.41
N GLY A 71 16.82 -4.25 -13.26
CA GLY A 71 15.47 -3.85 -12.92
C GLY A 71 15.45 -2.63 -12.01
N ASN A 72 14.32 -1.91 -12.00
CA ASN A 72 14.04 -0.83 -11.05
C ASN A 72 13.02 -1.26 -9.98
N TYR A 73 12.32 -2.36 -10.21
CA TYR A 73 11.25 -2.86 -9.34
C TYR A 73 11.50 -4.31 -8.96
N GLY A 74 11.08 -4.67 -7.75
CA GLY A 74 11.24 -6.03 -7.24
C GLY A 74 10.24 -7.00 -7.86
N LYS A 75 10.62 -8.29 -7.83
CA LYS A 75 9.74 -9.42 -8.10
C LYS A 75 9.24 -10.02 -6.81
N ARG A 76 7.96 -10.36 -6.73
CA ARG A 76 7.33 -11.10 -5.63
C ARG A 76 7.14 -12.54 -6.05
N ILE A 77 7.65 -13.46 -5.25
CA ILE A 77 7.75 -14.87 -5.59
C ILE A 77 7.12 -15.71 -4.49
N ARG A 78 6.47 -16.81 -4.87
CA ARG A 78 5.98 -17.82 -3.95
C ARG A 78 6.29 -19.22 -4.45
N GLN A 79 6.31 -20.18 -3.54
CA GLN A 79 6.50 -21.60 -3.84
C GLN A 79 5.75 -22.45 -2.84
N LEU A 80 5.10 -23.51 -3.29
CA LEU A 80 4.48 -24.49 -2.36
C LEU A 80 5.54 -25.09 -1.44
N ILE A 81 5.20 -25.22 -0.16
CA ILE A 81 6.12 -25.73 0.88
C ILE A 81 6.57 -27.15 0.57
N ASP A 82 5.70 -27.97 -0.01
CA ASP A 82 5.99 -29.35 -0.40
C ASP A 82 6.87 -29.49 -1.64
N GLY A 83 7.19 -28.36 -2.32
CA GLY A 83 8.01 -28.36 -3.52
C GLY A 83 7.35 -28.99 -4.76
N SER A 84 6.05 -29.31 -4.69
CA SER A 84 5.32 -30.00 -5.77
C SER A 84 5.22 -29.19 -7.08
N LYS A 85 5.46 -27.86 -6.99
CA LYS A 85 5.48 -26.95 -8.13
C LYS A 85 6.73 -26.07 -8.09
N PRO A 86 7.23 -25.62 -9.27
CA PRO A 86 8.31 -24.64 -9.31
C PRO A 86 7.89 -23.32 -8.65
N GLU A 87 8.88 -22.46 -8.39
CA GLU A 87 8.62 -21.09 -7.92
C GLU A 87 7.76 -20.32 -8.94
N GLU A 88 6.84 -19.51 -8.43
CA GLU A 88 5.92 -18.68 -9.21
C GLU A 88 6.21 -17.21 -8.92
N ILE A 89 6.51 -16.43 -9.95
CA ILE A 89 6.54 -14.97 -9.87
C ILE A 89 5.10 -14.50 -10.01
N TYR A 90 4.47 -14.11 -8.89
CA TYR A 90 3.09 -13.65 -8.90
C TYR A 90 2.96 -12.14 -9.13
N PHE A 91 4.05 -11.38 -8.96
CA PHE A 91 4.13 -9.96 -9.29
C PHE A 91 5.55 -9.62 -9.75
N ASP A 92 5.69 -9.07 -10.94
CA ASP A 92 6.93 -8.55 -11.51
C ASP A 92 6.76 -7.05 -11.77
N GLY A 93 7.39 -6.22 -10.94
CA GLY A 93 7.19 -4.77 -11.01
C GLY A 93 7.72 -4.14 -12.30
N ASP A 94 8.81 -4.65 -12.88
CA ASP A 94 9.33 -4.14 -14.17
C ASP A 94 8.42 -4.53 -15.35
N LEU A 95 7.85 -5.74 -15.32
CA LEU A 95 6.86 -6.18 -16.30
C LEU A 95 5.58 -5.35 -16.20
N GLU A 96 5.09 -5.11 -14.98
CA GLU A 96 3.89 -4.27 -14.77
C GLU A 96 4.12 -2.84 -15.25
N LYS A 97 5.26 -2.22 -14.94
CA LYS A 97 5.61 -0.91 -15.48
C LYS A 97 5.54 -0.88 -17.01
N LYS A 98 6.09 -1.90 -17.66
CA LYS A 98 6.06 -2.03 -19.11
C LYS A 98 4.62 -2.18 -19.63
N ASN A 99 3.80 -3.00 -18.97
CA ASN A 99 2.42 -3.24 -19.36
C ASN A 99 1.54 -1.99 -19.28
N TYR A 100 1.73 -1.18 -18.22
CA TYR A 100 0.99 0.07 -18.03
C TYR A 100 1.53 1.22 -18.88
N GLY A 101 2.80 1.18 -19.30
CA GLY A 101 3.42 2.16 -20.19
C GLY A 101 3.47 3.59 -19.64
N SER A 102 3.35 3.76 -18.32
CA SER A 102 3.37 5.06 -17.68
C SER A 102 4.78 5.59 -17.47
N GLU A 103 4.95 6.91 -17.53
CA GLU A 103 6.23 7.57 -17.24
C GLU A 103 6.62 7.39 -15.76
N TYR A 104 5.69 7.65 -14.85
CA TYR A 104 5.82 7.35 -13.43
C TYR A 104 5.16 6.01 -13.10
N PHE A 105 5.76 5.24 -12.18
CA PHE A 105 5.22 3.98 -11.72
C PHE A 105 5.56 3.75 -10.26
N GLY A 106 4.58 3.89 -9.39
CA GLY A 106 4.67 3.62 -7.96
C GLY A 106 3.85 2.41 -7.58
N VAL A 107 4.45 1.46 -6.87
CA VAL A 107 3.75 0.29 -6.30
C VAL A 107 3.41 0.61 -4.84
N GLY A 108 2.14 0.62 -4.50
CA GLY A 108 1.67 0.81 -3.12
C GLY A 108 1.67 -0.51 -2.35
N SER A 109 0.67 -1.33 -2.56
CA SER A 109 0.51 -2.63 -1.89
C SER A 109 0.44 -3.77 -2.90
N VAL A 110 0.92 -4.94 -2.51
CA VAL A 110 0.71 -6.21 -3.22
C VAL A 110 0.32 -7.23 -2.16
N SER A 111 -0.95 -7.64 -2.15
CA SER A 111 -1.54 -8.46 -1.10
C SER A 111 -2.27 -9.66 -1.69
N ILE A 112 -1.99 -10.86 -1.16
CA ILE A 112 -2.62 -12.11 -1.59
C ILE A 112 -3.77 -12.44 -0.66
N SER A 113 -4.87 -12.93 -1.23
CA SER A 113 -6.04 -13.39 -0.49
C SER A 113 -5.75 -14.61 0.38
N HIS A 114 -6.54 -14.84 1.43
CA HIS A 114 -6.35 -15.99 2.34
C HIS A 114 -6.51 -17.35 1.65
N CYS A 115 -7.23 -17.43 0.53
CA CYS A 115 -7.32 -18.65 -0.29
C CYS A 115 -6.18 -18.83 -1.30
N ASP A 116 -5.21 -17.91 -1.37
CA ASP A 116 -4.07 -17.87 -2.28
C ASP A 116 -4.43 -17.77 -3.79
N ASN A 117 -5.70 -17.56 -4.14
CA ASN A 117 -6.16 -17.53 -5.53
C ASN A 117 -6.20 -16.13 -6.15
N PHE A 118 -6.26 -15.09 -5.32
CA PHE A 118 -6.34 -13.71 -5.78
C PHE A 118 -5.20 -12.88 -5.23
N MET A 119 -4.78 -11.90 -6.02
CA MET A 119 -3.86 -10.85 -5.63
C MET A 119 -4.52 -9.50 -5.89
N ALA A 120 -4.65 -8.68 -4.85
CA ALA A 120 -4.98 -7.28 -5.00
C ALA A 120 -3.69 -6.45 -4.90
N TYR A 121 -3.51 -5.52 -5.83
CA TYR A 121 -2.32 -4.67 -5.87
C TYR A 121 -2.70 -3.24 -6.24
N SER A 122 -1.94 -2.29 -5.76
CA SER A 122 -2.22 -0.87 -5.98
C SER A 122 -1.06 -0.17 -6.65
N LEU A 123 -1.39 0.69 -7.62
CA LEU A 123 -0.43 1.46 -8.41
C LEU A 123 -0.78 2.93 -8.41
N ASP A 124 0.25 3.78 -8.29
CA ASP A 124 0.20 5.18 -8.70
C ASP A 124 0.95 5.31 -10.03
N LEU A 125 0.27 5.76 -11.07
CA LEU A 125 0.83 5.91 -12.42
C LEU A 125 1.15 7.36 -12.78
N LYS A 126 1.07 8.28 -11.80
CA LYS A 126 1.23 9.73 -12.02
C LYS A 126 2.19 10.41 -11.05
N GLY A 127 2.57 9.77 -9.95
CA GLY A 127 3.32 10.39 -8.87
C GLY A 127 2.46 11.27 -7.96
N SER A 128 1.16 10.97 -7.89
CA SER A 128 0.16 11.75 -7.16
C SER A 128 -0.19 11.18 -5.80
N GLU A 129 0.31 9.98 -5.49
CA GLU A 129 -0.07 9.19 -4.32
C GLU A 129 -1.58 8.84 -4.23
N TYR A 130 -2.33 9.09 -5.33
CA TYR A 130 -3.65 8.52 -5.52
C TYR A 130 -3.50 7.15 -6.16
N TYR A 131 -3.57 6.12 -5.34
CA TYR A 131 -3.43 4.76 -5.82
C TYR A 131 -4.72 4.22 -6.42
N THR A 132 -4.56 3.42 -7.45
CA THR A 132 -5.63 2.60 -8.02
C THR A 132 -5.39 1.15 -7.64
N ILE A 133 -6.39 0.49 -7.03
CA ILE A 133 -6.34 -0.93 -6.71
C ILE A 133 -6.85 -1.73 -7.89
N TYR A 134 -6.12 -2.79 -8.22
CA TYR A 134 -6.43 -3.80 -9.24
C TYR A 134 -6.51 -5.17 -8.59
N LEU A 135 -7.31 -6.05 -9.15
CA LEU A 135 -7.45 -7.44 -8.74
C LEU A 135 -6.96 -8.38 -9.85
N ARG A 136 -6.21 -9.42 -9.49
CA ARG A 136 -5.74 -10.46 -10.40
C ARG A 136 -6.09 -11.84 -9.87
N ASP A 137 -6.66 -12.69 -10.73
CA ASP A 137 -6.80 -14.12 -10.46
C ASP A 137 -5.46 -14.81 -10.75
N LEU A 138 -4.81 -15.32 -9.70
CA LEU A 138 -3.51 -15.98 -9.79
C LEU A 138 -3.58 -17.36 -10.46
N ARG A 139 -4.76 -17.97 -10.58
CA ARG A 139 -4.95 -19.24 -11.28
C ARG A 139 -4.86 -19.08 -12.79
N THR A 140 -5.27 -17.91 -13.29
CA THR A 140 -5.32 -17.57 -14.71
C THR A 140 -4.26 -16.56 -15.12
N GLY A 141 -3.69 -15.82 -14.15
CA GLY A 141 -2.79 -14.70 -14.38
C GLY A 141 -3.47 -13.43 -14.94
N LYS A 142 -4.80 -13.43 -15.06
CA LYS A 142 -5.56 -12.31 -15.65
C LYS A 142 -6.07 -11.35 -14.61
N ASN A 143 -6.07 -10.07 -14.97
CA ASN A 143 -6.72 -9.05 -14.16
C ASN A 143 -8.24 -9.16 -14.28
N GLU A 144 -8.91 -9.00 -13.15
CA GLU A 144 -10.35 -8.88 -13.04
C GLU A 144 -10.81 -7.46 -13.45
N LYS A 145 -12.13 -7.26 -13.47
CA LYS A 145 -12.72 -5.96 -13.83
C LYS A 145 -12.75 -4.97 -12.67
N ASP A 146 -12.44 -5.44 -11.47
CA ASP A 146 -12.44 -4.64 -10.25
C ASP A 146 -11.28 -3.64 -10.28
N ILE A 147 -11.63 -2.35 -10.40
CA ILE A 147 -10.66 -1.24 -10.45
C ILE A 147 -11.14 -0.15 -9.51
N ILE A 148 -10.43 0.08 -8.41
CA ILE A 148 -10.83 1.06 -7.39
C ILE A 148 -9.83 2.20 -7.37
N LYS A 149 -10.29 3.40 -7.72
CA LYS A 149 -9.46 4.61 -7.84
C LYS A 149 -9.52 5.47 -6.57
N ASN A 150 -8.53 6.37 -6.44
CA ASN A 150 -8.46 7.38 -5.38
C ASN A 150 -8.36 6.77 -3.97
N THR A 151 -7.57 5.72 -3.83
CA THR A 151 -7.30 5.05 -2.56
C THR A 151 -5.94 5.45 -2.00
N SER A 152 -5.69 5.16 -0.72
CA SER A 152 -4.36 5.28 -0.10
C SER A 152 -3.39 4.15 -0.52
N GLY A 153 -3.87 3.14 -1.27
CA GLY A 153 -3.08 2.01 -1.72
C GLY A 153 -3.04 0.82 -0.78
N GLY A 154 -3.46 0.96 0.49
CA GLY A 154 -3.54 -0.14 1.45
C GLY A 154 -4.67 -1.12 1.14
N ILE A 155 -4.44 -2.42 1.37
CA ILE A 155 -5.39 -3.51 1.08
C ILE A 155 -5.33 -4.51 2.23
N THR A 156 -6.50 -4.81 2.82
CA THR A 156 -6.63 -5.82 3.89
C THR A 156 -7.74 -6.79 3.52
N TRP A 157 -7.40 -8.05 3.29
CA TRP A 157 -8.33 -9.09 2.88
C TRP A 157 -9.26 -9.54 4.02
N SER A 158 -10.52 -9.86 3.67
CA SER A 158 -11.38 -10.66 4.55
C SER A 158 -10.92 -12.12 4.58
N LEU A 159 -11.13 -12.82 5.71
CA LEU A 159 -10.66 -14.19 5.87
C LEU A 159 -11.28 -15.17 4.87
N ASP A 160 -12.51 -14.92 4.43
CA ASP A 160 -13.21 -15.71 3.42
C ASP A 160 -12.71 -15.47 1.99
N SER A 161 -11.80 -14.51 1.81
CA SER A 161 -11.23 -14.12 0.51
C SER A 161 -12.25 -13.60 -0.52
N LYS A 162 -13.47 -13.28 -0.11
CA LYS A 162 -14.52 -12.80 -1.01
C LYS A 162 -14.55 -11.28 -1.11
N SER A 163 -13.85 -10.60 -0.22
CA SER A 163 -13.80 -9.14 -0.13
C SER A 163 -12.48 -8.66 0.46
N PHE A 164 -12.23 -7.37 0.32
CA PHE A 164 -11.13 -6.70 0.99
C PHE A 164 -11.54 -5.30 1.43
N PHE A 165 -10.81 -4.77 2.40
CA PHE A 165 -10.96 -3.41 2.90
C PHE A 165 -9.89 -2.52 2.29
N TYR A 166 -10.25 -1.24 2.09
CA TYR A 166 -9.36 -0.21 1.60
C TYR A 166 -9.74 1.16 2.16
N SER A 167 -8.78 2.08 2.20
CA SER A 167 -9.05 3.46 2.58
C SER A 167 -9.19 4.35 1.35
N LYS A 168 -10.25 5.15 1.31
CA LYS A 168 -10.48 6.14 0.26
C LYS A 168 -9.94 7.51 0.70
N LEU A 169 -9.26 8.19 -0.21
CA LEU A 169 -8.76 9.54 0.01
C LEU A 169 -9.88 10.56 -0.20
N ASP A 170 -9.95 11.54 0.70
CA ASP A 170 -10.84 12.68 0.57
C ASP A 170 -10.26 13.77 -0.34
N LYS A 171 -10.96 14.91 -0.47
CA LYS A 171 -10.50 16.05 -1.28
C LYS A 171 -9.20 16.70 -0.81
N PHE A 172 -8.80 16.45 0.43
CA PHE A 172 -7.54 16.94 1.01
C PHE A 172 -6.41 15.90 0.97
N HIS A 173 -6.61 14.81 0.23
CA HIS A 173 -5.65 13.71 0.11
C HIS A 173 -5.44 12.95 1.44
N ARG A 174 -6.50 12.83 2.26
CA ARG A 174 -6.43 12.14 3.55
C ARG A 174 -7.27 10.86 3.54
N PRO A 175 -6.75 9.72 4.01
CA PRO A 175 -7.51 8.48 4.16
C PRO A 175 -8.38 8.57 5.43
N ARG A 176 -9.66 8.97 5.25
CA ARG A 176 -10.60 9.11 6.37
C ARG A 176 -11.78 8.14 6.32
N GLN A 177 -11.91 7.38 5.25
CA GLN A 177 -13.01 6.44 5.07
C GLN A 177 -12.46 5.05 4.77
N ILE A 178 -13.00 4.04 5.48
CA ILE A 178 -12.73 2.63 5.23
C ILE A 178 -13.94 2.04 4.50
N PHE A 179 -13.70 1.45 3.35
CA PHE A 179 -14.69 0.74 2.56
C PHE A 179 -14.39 -0.76 2.51
N LYS A 180 -15.43 -1.55 2.30
CA LYS A 180 -15.36 -2.97 1.97
C LYS A 180 -15.82 -3.17 0.54
N HIS A 181 -14.95 -3.74 -0.30
CA HIS A 181 -15.25 -4.18 -1.66
C HIS A 181 -15.49 -5.67 -1.71
N THR A 182 -16.54 -6.12 -2.39
CA THR A 182 -16.80 -7.54 -2.67
C THR A 182 -16.35 -7.84 -4.09
N ILE A 183 -15.51 -8.87 -4.28
CA ILE A 183 -14.97 -9.24 -5.59
C ILE A 183 -16.08 -9.45 -6.61
N GLY A 184 -15.92 -8.88 -7.81
CA GLY A 184 -16.83 -9.03 -8.93
C GLY A 184 -18.09 -8.15 -8.85
N THR A 185 -18.23 -7.31 -7.82
CA THR A 185 -19.34 -6.35 -7.73
C THR A 185 -18.92 -4.98 -8.23
N SER A 186 -19.91 -4.10 -8.43
CA SER A 186 -19.63 -2.70 -8.77
C SER A 186 -19.06 -1.96 -7.56
N ILE A 187 -18.07 -1.10 -7.79
CA ILE A 187 -17.54 -0.18 -6.75
C ILE A 187 -18.60 0.77 -6.16
N LYS A 188 -19.75 0.92 -6.83
CA LYS A 188 -20.90 1.70 -6.31
C LYS A 188 -21.61 0.97 -5.17
N ASP A 189 -21.42 -0.35 -5.09
CA ASP A 189 -22.02 -1.23 -4.08
C ASP A 189 -21.11 -1.40 -2.86
N ASP A 190 -19.92 -0.76 -2.89
CA ASP A 190 -18.95 -0.82 -1.79
C ASP A 190 -19.56 -0.21 -0.53
N LYS A 191 -19.39 -0.94 0.57
CA LYS A 191 -19.94 -0.54 1.86
C LYS A 191 -18.96 0.33 2.63
N LEU A 192 -19.39 1.52 3.04
CA LEU A 192 -18.68 2.32 4.03
C LEU A 192 -18.74 1.61 5.39
N ILE A 193 -17.58 1.28 5.94
CA ILE A 193 -17.45 0.59 7.23
C ILE A 193 -17.17 1.57 8.36
N PHE A 194 -16.35 2.58 8.07
CA PHE A 194 -15.96 3.57 9.06
C PHE A 194 -15.63 4.91 8.40
N GLU A 195 -15.93 5.99 9.10
CA GLU A 195 -15.54 7.34 8.70
C GLU A 195 -14.99 8.11 9.91
N GLU A 196 -13.75 8.57 9.81
CA GLU A 196 -13.18 9.54 10.75
C GLU A 196 -13.68 10.94 10.38
N LYS A 197 -14.35 11.58 11.32
CA LYS A 197 -14.97 12.90 11.11
C LYS A 197 -14.04 14.06 11.40
N ASP A 198 -13.04 13.84 12.26
CA ASP A 198 -12.03 14.84 12.55
C ASP A 198 -11.04 14.94 11.37
N GLU A 199 -10.99 16.11 10.74
CA GLU A 199 -10.14 16.35 9.57
C GLU A 199 -8.65 16.32 9.85
N THR A 200 -8.25 16.35 11.12
CA THR A 200 -6.85 16.25 11.54
C THR A 200 -6.36 14.81 11.64
N PHE A 201 -7.30 13.84 11.67
CA PHE A 201 -7.02 12.42 11.80
C PHE A 201 -7.11 11.70 10.45
N THR A 202 -6.33 10.64 10.33
CA THR A 202 -6.41 9.66 9.23
C THR A 202 -6.81 8.31 9.78
N CYS A 203 -7.34 7.40 8.96
CA CYS A 203 -7.66 6.05 9.39
C CYS A 203 -7.11 4.98 8.45
N GLY A 204 -6.81 3.82 9.04
CA GLY A 204 -6.39 2.61 8.36
C GLY A 204 -7.04 1.39 8.98
N ILE A 205 -6.95 0.24 8.31
CA ILE A 205 -7.49 -1.03 8.79
C ILE A 205 -6.44 -2.13 8.66
N GLY A 206 -6.34 -2.97 9.68
CA GLY A 206 -5.47 -4.14 9.73
C GLY A 206 -6.14 -5.33 10.41
N LEU A 207 -5.52 -6.49 10.30
CA LEU A 207 -5.95 -7.72 10.97
C LEU A 207 -5.03 -7.98 12.16
N THR A 208 -5.58 -8.48 13.27
CA THR A 208 -4.78 -8.87 14.44
C THR A 208 -3.91 -10.11 14.16
N SER A 209 -2.85 -10.29 14.93
CA SER A 209 -1.88 -11.38 14.78
C SER A 209 -2.51 -12.78 14.87
N ASP A 210 -3.62 -12.94 15.61
CA ASP A 210 -4.38 -14.18 15.69
C ASP A 210 -5.55 -14.25 14.69
N GLU A 211 -5.66 -13.27 13.79
CA GLU A 211 -6.68 -13.14 12.76
C GLU A 211 -8.13 -13.10 13.29
N LYS A 212 -8.34 -12.84 14.58
CA LYS A 212 -9.69 -12.84 15.18
C LYS A 212 -10.43 -11.51 15.04
N PHE A 213 -9.71 -10.42 14.88
CA PHE A 213 -10.30 -9.10 14.80
C PHE A 213 -9.68 -8.27 13.69
N PHE A 214 -10.49 -7.43 13.08
CA PHE A 214 -10.02 -6.26 12.33
C PHE A 214 -9.90 -5.09 13.30
N ILE A 215 -8.81 -4.34 13.17
CA ILE A 215 -8.57 -3.10 13.91
C ILE A 215 -8.63 -1.94 12.92
N ILE A 216 -9.45 -0.95 13.22
CA ILE A 216 -9.44 0.34 12.55
C ILE A 216 -8.71 1.30 13.47
N SER A 217 -7.56 1.77 13.04
CA SER A 217 -6.78 2.75 13.79
C SER A 217 -6.99 4.13 13.20
N THR A 218 -7.33 5.09 14.04
CA THR A 218 -7.36 6.51 13.68
C THR A 218 -6.26 7.26 14.40
N SER A 219 -5.58 8.15 13.71
CA SER A 219 -4.47 8.89 14.30
C SER A 219 -4.20 10.24 13.64
N ASP A 220 -3.73 11.17 14.45
CA ASP A 220 -2.89 12.28 14.04
C ASP A 220 -1.39 11.94 14.31
N HIS A 221 -0.52 12.94 14.46
CA HIS A 221 0.90 12.70 14.72
C HIS A 221 1.22 12.17 16.13
N ILE A 222 0.37 12.45 17.12
CA ILE A 222 0.67 12.23 18.55
C ILE A 222 -0.47 11.58 19.33
N THR A 223 -1.63 11.36 18.69
CA THR A 223 -2.84 10.82 19.33
C THR A 223 -3.38 9.67 18.50
N THR A 224 -3.82 8.59 19.14
CA THR A 224 -4.46 7.45 18.46
C THR A 224 -5.78 7.07 19.12
N GLU A 225 -6.65 6.45 18.32
CA GLU A 225 -7.90 5.83 18.76
C GLU A 225 -8.17 4.60 17.90
N ASP A 226 -8.41 3.46 18.54
CA ASP A 226 -8.64 2.21 17.85
C ASP A 226 -10.08 1.72 18.04
N TYR A 227 -10.62 1.17 16.96
CA TYR A 227 -11.88 0.45 16.92
C TYR A 227 -11.61 -0.99 16.47
N PHE A 228 -12.45 -1.91 16.83
CA PHE A 228 -12.32 -3.29 16.43
C PHE A 228 -13.66 -3.95 16.12
N PHE A 229 -13.64 -5.02 15.34
CA PHE A 229 -14.78 -5.90 15.11
C PHE A 229 -14.29 -7.32 14.81
N PRO A 230 -15.08 -8.37 15.12
CA PRO A 230 -14.71 -9.75 14.83
C PRO A 230 -14.49 -9.98 13.33
N SER A 231 -13.46 -10.75 12.98
CA SER A 231 -13.11 -11.03 11.58
C SER A 231 -14.12 -11.91 10.85
N ASP A 232 -14.93 -12.69 11.60
CA ASP A 232 -16.01 -13.54 11.13
C ASP A 232 -17.41 -12.89 11.24
N ALA A 233 -17.48 -11.59 11.57
CA ALA A 233 -18.74 -10.89 11.76
C ALA A 233 -19.59 -10.86 10.48
N ASN A 234 -20.83 -11.35 10.55
CA ASN A 234 -21.81 -11.25 9.48
C ASN A 234 -22.23 -9.79 9.22
N GLU A 235 -22.39 -9.02 10.28
CA GLU A 235 -22.64 -7.58 10.26
C GLU A 235 -21.48 -6.85 10.90
N ILE A 236 -20.82 -5.98 10.12
CA ILE A 236 -19.65 -5.22 10.59
C ILE A 236 -20.13 -4.01 11.37
N LYS A 237 -19.82 -3.98 12.66
CA LYS A 237 -20.07 -2.86 13.57
C LYS A 237 -18.81 -2.57 14.36
N PRO A 238 -17.97 -1.59 13.93
CA PRO A 238 -16.79 -1.21 14.67
C PRO A 238 -17.11 -0.75 16.08
N VAL A 239 -16.47 -1.35 17.08
CA VAL A 239 -16.61 -1.01 18.49
C VAL A 239 -15.39 -0.22 18.93
N LEU A 240 -15.60 0.91 19.57
CA LEU A 240 -14.52 1.72 20.15
C LEU A 240 -13.80 0.91 21.24
N PHE A 241 -12.48 0.77 21.09
CA PHE A 241 -11.66 0.12 22.11
C PHE A 241 -11.41 1.04 23.31
N LYS A 242 -10.88 2.22 23.04
CA LYS A 242 -10.61 3.25 24.05
C LYS A 242 -10.70 4.63 23.41
N GLN A 243 -11.48 5.53 24.03
CA GLN A 243 -11.58 6.91 23.58
C GLN A 243 -10.21 7.59 23.59
N ARG A 244 -9.92 8.33 22.51
CA ARG A 244 -8.68 9.10 22.35
C ARG A 244 -8.49 10.09 23.48
N LYS A 245 -7.25 10.21 23.91
CA LYS A 245 -6.78 11.25 24.81
C LYS A 245 -5.66 12.00 24.10
N LYS A 246 -5.76 13.32 24.06
CA LYS A 246 -4.76 14.17 23.41
C LYS A 246 -3.35 13.81 23.88
N ASP A 247 -2.40 13.74 22.95
CA ASP A 247 -0.99 13.44 23.19
C ASP A 247 -0.73 12.01 23.75
N VAL A 248 -1.69 11.11 23.57
CA VAL A 248 -1.55 9.70 23.95
C VAL A 248 -1.64 8.81 22.72
N ARG A 249 -0.59 8.05 22.48
CA ARG A 249 -0.54 7.03 21.42
C ARG A 249 -0.61 5.64 22.03
N TYR A 250 -1.38 4.78 21.40
CA TYR A 250 -1.40 3.36 21.68
C TYR A 250 -1.70 2.58 20.40
N SER A 251 -1.41 1.31 20.41
CA SER A 251 -1.88 0.35 19.40
C SER A 251 -2.30 -0.92 20.12
N ILE A 252 -3.22 -1.67 19.51
CA ILE A 252 -3.71 -2.93 20.04
C ILE A 252 -3.45 -4.08 19.08
N ASP A 253 -3.22 -5.26 19.64
CA ASP A 253 -3.19 -6.53 18.93
C ASP A 253 -3.90 -7.59 19.75
N SER A 254 -4.31 -8.70 19.13
CA SER A 254 -4.96 -9.82 19.81
C SER A 254 -4.15 -11.11 19.66
N TRP A 255 -3.99 -11.82 20.78
CA TRP A 255 -3.37 -13.13 20.83
C TRP A 255 -3.88 -13.97 22.01
N LYS A 256 -4.24 -15.22 21.75
CA LYS A 256 -4.66 -16.19 22.79
C LYS A 256 -5.79 -15.69 23.71
N GLY A 257 -6.75 -14.92 23.17
CA GLY A 257 -7.91 -14.43 23.91
C GLY A 257 -7.70 -13.15 24.72
N TYR A 258 -6.55 -12.49 24.56
CA TYR A 258 -6.24 -11.23 25.20
C TYR A 258 -5.96 -10.16 24.16
N PHE A 259 -6.31 -8.91 24.48
CA PHE A 259 -5.79 -7.75 23.78
C PHE A 259 -4.49 -7.28 24.46
N TYR A 260 -3.47 -7.07 23.65
CA TYR A 260 -2.19 -6.49 24.08
C TYR A 260 -2.18 -5.04 23.66
N ILE A 261 -1.85 -4.17 24.59
CA ILE A 261 -1.79 -2.73 24.35
C ILE A 261 -0.32 -2.32 24.40
N HIS A 262 0.14 -1.65 23.35
CA HIS A 262 1.45 -1.00 23.31
C HIS A 262 1.23 0.52 23.39
N THR A 263 1.86 1.20 24.37
CA THR A 263 1.75 2.66 24.61
C THR A 263 3.12 3.30 24.70
#